data_9545ce6c821d39893bd67b7584b1a0d6
#
_entry.id   9545ce6c821d39893bd67b7584b1a0d6
#
_cell.length_a   1.000
_cell.length_b   1.000
_cell.length_c   1.000
_cell.angle_alpha   90.00
_cell.angle_beta   90.00
_cell.angle_gamma   90.00
#
_symmetry.space_group_name_H-M   'P 1'
#
loop_
_entity.id
_entity.type
_entity.pdbx_description
1 polymer ?
#
loop_
_entity_poly.entity_id
_entity_poly.type
_entity_poly.pdbx_seq_one_letter_code
_entity_poly.pdbx_strand_id
1 'polypeptide(L)' 'MCGIVGYIGSRQAYGMLIKGLHRLEYRGYDSAGVALINGADELHVYKAKGKVADLETAAAGKDCGGTVGIA' A
#
# COMPACT_ATOMS: atom_id res chain seq x y z
N MET A 1 1.62 -0.44 16.85
CA MET A 1 2.87 -1.02 16.37
C MET A 1 3.03 -0.78 14.88
N CYS A 2 4.25 -0.51 14.42
CA CYS A 2 4.48 -0.15 13.03
C CYS A 2 5.14 -1.28 12.25
N GLY A 3 4.84 -1.35 10.97
CA GLY A 3 5.50 -2.28 10.06
C GLY A 3 5.63 -1.65 8.69
N ILE A 4 6.67 -2.01 7.96
CA ILE A 4 6.96 -1.48 6.63
C ILE A 4 7.12 -2.65 5.67
N VAL A 5 6.50 -2.52 4.49
CA VAL A 5 6.61 -3.47 3.39
C VAL A 5 7.11 -2.71 2.18
N GLY A 6 8.10 -3.26 1.49
CA GLY A 6 8.61 -2.68 0.26
C GLY A 6 8.58 -3.69 -0.88
N TYR A 7 8.41 -3.21 -2.11
CA TYR A 7 8.41 -4.07 -3.28
C TYR A 7 9.03 -3.36 -4.49
N ILE A 8 9.91 -4.06 -5.14
CA ILE A 8 10.46 -3.69 -6.46
C ILE A 8 10.46 -4.97 -7.27
N GLY A 9 9.80 -4.99 -8.42
CA GLY A 9 9.75 -6.20 -9.22
C GLY A 9 8.98 -6.01 -10.52
N SER A 10 8.55 -7.13 -11.10
CA SER A 10 7.87 -7.14 -12.39
C SER A 10 6.35 -7.18 -12.27
N ARG A 11 5.82 -7.28 -11.04
CA ARG A 11 4.38 -7.36 -10.79
C ARG A 11 3.87 -6.04 -10.24
N GLN A 12 2.54 -5.88 -10.22
CA GLN A 12 1.91 -4.72 -9.61
C GLN A 12 2.23 -4.68 -8.11
N ALA A 13 2.86 -3.61 -7.67
CA ALA A 13 3.31 -3.48 -6.29
C ALA A 13 2.15 -3.40 -5.30
N TYR A 14 1.04 -2.74 -5.67
CA TYR A 14 -0.07 -2.50 -4.75
C TYR A 14 -0.59 -3.79 -4.12
N GLY A 15 -0.89 -4.80 -4.93
CA GLY A 15 -1.41 -6.06 -4.41
C GLY A 15 -0.44 -6.75 -3.45
N MET A 16 0.86 -6.73 -3.76
CA MET A 16 1.88 -7.33 -2.90
C MET A 16 2.00 -6.57 -1.59
N LEU A 17 1.96 -5.23 -1.65
CA LEU A 17 2.07 -4.39 -0.47
C LEU A 17 0.88 -4.54 0.47
N ILE A 18 -0.32 -4.54 -0.08
CA ILE A 18 -1.55 -4.74 0.71
C ILE A 18 -1.54 -6.10 1.38
N LYS A 19 -1.14 -7.14 0.67
CA LYS A 19 -1.03 -8.49 1.24
C LYS A 19 -0.03 -8.51 2.40
N GLY A 20 1.11 -7.82 2.25
CA GLY A 20 2.10 -7.70 3.31
C GLY A 20 1.56 -6.97 4.53
N LEU A 21 0.82 -5.87 4.32
CA LEU A 21 0.21 -5.12 5.42
C LEU A 21 -0.81 -5.96 6.17
N HIS A 22 -1.63 -6.76 5.48
CA HIS A 22 -2.59 -7.63 6.14
C HIS A 22 -1.89 -8.64 7.06
N ARG A 23 -0.72 -9.14 6.67
CA ARG A 23 0.06 -10.05 7.52
C ARG A 23 0.59 -9.37 8.77
N LEU A 24 0.89 -8.07 8.69
CA LEU A 24 1.39 -7.31 9.83
C LEU A 24 0.27 -6.78 10.70
N GLU A 25 -0.95 -6.76 10.21
CA GLU A 25 -2.11 -6.13 10.86
C GLU A 25 -2.45 -6.77 12.21
N TYR A 26 -2.09 -8.04 12.41
CA TYR A 26 -2.35 -8.71 13.67
C TYR A 26 -1.73 -7.99 14.88
N ARG A 27 -0.74 -7.13 14.62
CA ARG A 27 -0.09 -6.32 15.66
C ARG A 27 -0.86 -5.05 16.00
N GLY A 28 -1.95 -4.78 15.26
CA GLY A 28 -2.78 -3.59 15.44
C GLY A 28 -2.23 -2.38 14.70
N TYR A 29 -3.08 -1.74 13.94
CA TYR A 29 -2.75 -0.50 13.22
C TYR A 29 -3.67 0.62 13.62
N ASP A 30 -3.09 1.80 13.86
CA ASP A 30 -3.85 3.05 14.01
C ASP A 30 -4.09 3.72 12.67
N SER A 31 -3.21 3.46 11.69
CA SER A 31 -3.30 4.00 10.35
C SER A 31 -2.50 3.14 9.40
N ALA A 32 -2.81 3.26 8.11
CA ALA A 32 -2.10 2.55 7.05
C ALA A 32 -1.92 3.48 5.85
N GLY A 33 -0.87 3.25 5.08
CA GLY A 33 -0.60 4.04 3.89
C GLY A 33 0.20 3.25 2.88
N VAL A 34 0.14 3.68 1.62
CA VAL A 34 0.90 3.10 0.54
C VAL A 34 1.39 4.21 -0.38
N ALA A 35 2.61 4.08 -0.86
CA ALA A 35 3.20 4.98 -1.85
C ALA A 35 3.67 4.14 -3.03
N LEU A 36 3.27 4.53 -4.22
CA LEU A 36 3.53 3.79 -5.46
C LEU A 36 4.13 4.71 -6.52
N ILE A 37 5.05 4.16 -7.30
CA ILE A 37 5.56 4.85 -8.48
C ILE A 37 5.06 4.07 -9.69
N ASN A 38 4.25 4.72 -10.54
CA ASN A 38 3.68 4.07 -11.71
C ASN A 38 4.64 4.10 -12.91
N GLY A 39 4.21 3.55 -14.05
CA GLY A 39 5.02 3.48 -15.26
C GLY A 39 5.37 4.83 -15.88
N ALA A 40 4.70 5.91 -15.48
CA ALA A 40 4.99 7.27 -15.92
C ALA A 40 5.87 8.03 -14.93
N ASP A 41 6.48 7.34 -13.97
CA ASP A 41 7.31 7.90 -12.91
C ASP A 41 6.55 8.87 -11.99
N GLU A 42 5.24 8.69 -11.88
CA GLU A 42 4.42 9.49 -10.98
C GLU A 42 4.29 8.82 -9.63
N LEU A 43 4.46 9.59 -8.56
CA LEU A 43 4.30 9.10 -7.20
C LEU A 43 2.85 9.29 -6.76
N HIS A 44 2.22 8.21 -6.34
CA HIS A 44 0.87 8.22 -5.79
C HIS A 44 0.91 7.73 -4.35
N VAL A 45 0.36 8.52 -3.43
CA VAL A 45 0.34 8.19 -2.01
C VAL A 45 -1.11 8.15 -1.53
N TYR A 46 -1.48 7.06 -0.90
CA TYR A 46 -2.82 6.90 -0.30
C TYR A 46 -2.66 6.54 1.16
N LYS A 47 -3.44 7.18 2.01
CA LYS A 47 -3.39 6.97 3.46
C LYS A 47 -4.80 6.85 4.01
N ALA A 48 -4.96 6.09 5.07
CA ALA A 48 -6.22 5.99 5.78
C ALA A 48 -5.94 5.73 7.26
N LYS A 49 -6.73 6.36 8.11
CA LYS A 49 -6.73 6.08 9.53
C LYS A 49 -7.57 4.83 9.77
N GLY A 50 -7.06 3.90 10.56
CA GLY A 50 -7.75 2.66 10.85
C GLY A 50 -7.02 1.43 10.33
N LYS A 51 -7.76 0.44 9.86
CA LYS A 51 -7.21 -0.84 9.42
C LYS A 51 -6.81 -0.81 7.95
N VAL A 52 -6.12 -1.87 7.51
CA VAL A 52 -5.72 -2.00 6.10
C VAL A 52 -6.95 -1.97 5.17
N ALA A 53 -8.07 -2.53 5.58
CA ALA A 53 -9.30 -2.46 4.80
C ALA A 53 -9.76 -1.02 4.55
N ASP A 54 -9.52 -0.12 5.51
CA ASP A 54 -9.85 1.30 5.34
C ASP A 54 -8.95 1.94 4.28
N LEU A 55 -7.68 1.54 4.23
CA LEU A 55 -6.76 1.98 3.19
C LEU A 55 -7.22 1.48 1.82
N GLU A 56 -7.63 0.23 1.72
CA GLU A 56 -8.14 -0.33 0.46
C GLU A 56 -9.37 0.44 -0.02
N THR A 57 -10.26 0.81 0.89
CA THR A 57 -11.44 1.63 0.56
C THR A 57 -11.02 3.01 0.08
N ALA A 58 -10.07 3.64 0.75
CA ALA A 58 -9.58 4.97 0.37
C ALA A 58 -8.89 4.96 -1.01
N ALA A 59 -8.23 3.86 -1.37
CA ALA A 59 -7.53 3.73 -2.64
C ALA A 59 -8.43 3.19 -3.76
N ALA A 60 -9.62 2.75 -3.45
CA ALA A 60 -10.55 2.18 -4.44
C ALA A 60 -10.87 3.19 -5.53
N GLY A 61 -10.80 2.77 -6.78
CA GLY A 61 -11.06 3.63 -7.93
C GLY A 61 -9.96 4.61 -8.28
N LYS A 62 -8.86 4.59 -7.54
CA LYS A 62 -7.70 5.46 -7.80
C LYS A 62 -6.59 4.68 -8.48
N ASP A 63 -5.62 5.40 -9.04
CA ASP A 63 -4.50 4.77 -9.70
C ASP A 63 -3.58 4.11 -8.66
N CYS A 64 -3.57 2.78 -8.65
CA CYS A 64 -2.70 1.97 -7.81
C CYS A 64 -1.71 1.17 -8.66
N GLY A 65 -1.43 1.63 -9.86
CA GLY A 65 -0.49 0.97 -10.76
C GLY A 65 0.95 1.20 -10.36
N GLY A 66 1.83 0.36 -10.92
CA GLY A 66 3.27 0.49 -10.71
C GLY A 66 3.88 -0.79 -10.15
N THR A 67 5.20 -0.89 -10.32
CA THR A 67 5.95 -2.08 -9.90
C THR A 67 6.93 -1.76 -8.76
N VAL A 68 6.90 -0.54 -8.25
CA VAL A 68 7.74 -0.09 -7.13
C VAL A 68 6.86 0.59 -6.10
N GLY A 69 7.02 0.23 -4.84
CA GLY A 69 6.27 0.90 -3.79
C GLY A 69 6.69 0.49 -2.39
N ILE A 70 6.17 1.24 -1.42
CA ILE A 70 6.32 0.94 0.01
C ILE A 70 4.96 1.13 0.69
N ALA A 71 4.79 0.45 1.81
CA ALA A 71 3.55 0.54 2.59
C ALA A 71 3.82 0.45 4.10
#